data_5013ef050705d5445025a1eb8690cb83
#
_entry.id   5013ef050705d5445025a1eb8690cb83
#
_cell.length_a   1.000
_cell.length_b   1.000
_cell.length_c   1.000
_cell.angle_alpha   90.00
_cell.angle_beta   90.00
_cell.angle_gamma   90.00
#
_symmetry.space_group_name_H-M   'P 1'
#
loop_
_entity.id
_entity.type
_entity.pdbx_description
1 polymer ?
#
loop_
_entity_poly.entity_id
_entity_poly.type
_entity_poly.pdbx_seq_one_letter_code
_entity_poly.pdbx_strand_id
1 'polypeptide(L)'
;MAIVRPLQHRMTRRRALLALLAVWVASAALAGPCLVFSTTVTRTYAGGEESRICFLEWPDGHYPQSLTDYVYNVVFLCVTYLVPVTAMAVCYGLMGRELWGDRGIGEKTARQQEAVRSKRKVVRMLVLVVAIFASCWLPYHAYFIYAYHDPAVASSWYVQHLYLGFYWLAMANAGVNPAIYYWMNNRFRLYFQRALCRLCCSCATASKQREAQMGLTYFRNPPHSNSETTRRMRASYAVTATA
;
A
#
# COMPACT_ATOMS: atom_id res chain seq x y z
N MET A 1 7.09 -14.65 -5.87
CA MET A 1 8.04 -15.77 -5.74
C MET A 1 7.36 -17.01 -5.15
N ALA A 2 6.75 -16.97 -3.97
CA ALA A 2 6.17 -18.15 -3.32
C ALA A 2 4.98 -18.85 -4.08
N ILE A 3 4.35 -18.18 -5.02
CA ILE A 3 3.25 -18.72 -5.83
C ILE A 3 3.77 -19.28 -7.15
N VAL A 4 4.62 -18.53 -7.85
CA VAL A 4 5.12 -18.88 -9.20
C VAL A 4 6.26 -19.90 -9.14
N ARG A 5 7.05 -19.89 -8.07
CA ARG A 5 8.17 -20.84 -7.87
C ARG A 5 8.21 -21.33 -6.42
N PRO A 6 7.37 -22.31 -6.05
CA PRO A 6 7.22 -22.76 -4.66
C PRO A 6 8.46 -23.43 -4.09
N LEU A 7 9.36 -23.95 -4.93
CA LEU A 7 10.59 -24.64 -4.54
C LEU A 7 11.81 -23.71 -4.41
N GLN A 8 11.69 -22.42 -4.77
CA GLN A 8 12.80 -21.48 -4.59
C GLN A 8 12.94 -21.06 -3.12
N HIS A 9 14.20 -20.92 -2.70
CA HIS A 9 14.56 -20.48 -1.34
C HIS A 9 13.87 -19.18 -0.96
N ARG A 10 13.23 -19.16 0.20
CA ARG A 10 12.64 -17.95 0.76
C ARG A 10 13.74 -16.92 1.01
N MET A 11 13.43 -15.67 0.76
CA MET A 11 14.34 -14.56 1.04
C MET A 11 14.74 -14.56 2.51
N THR A 12 16.04 -14.50 2.80
CA THR A 12 16.55 -14.45 4.17
C THR A 12 16.14 -13.14 4.86
N ARG A 13 16.03 -13.15 6.18
CA ARG A 13 15.68 -11.96 6.98
C ARG A 13 16.63 -10.77 6.68
N ARG A 14 17.94 -11.06 6.52
CA ARG A 14 18.95 -10.02 6.19
C ARG A 14 18.65 -9.37 4.83
N ARG A 15 18.35 -10.14 3.79
CA ARG A 15 18.01 -9.62 2.46
C ARG A 15 16.72 -8.78 2.49
N ALA A 16 15.73 -9.20 3.28
CA ALA A 16 14.50 -8.43 3.44
C ALA A 16 14.74 -7.08 4.13
N LEU A 17 15.55 -7.05 5.19
CA LEU A 17 15.93 -5.80 5.88
C LEU A 17 16.75 -4.87 4.99
N LEU A 18 17.71 -5.40 4.22
CA LEU A 18 18.49 -4.59 3.26
C LEU A 18 17.58 -4.01 2.17
N ALA A 19 16.63 -4.78 1.64
CA ALA A 19 15.68 -4.26 0.67
C ALA A 19 14.80 -3.14 1.25
N LEU A 20 14.32 -3.29 2.49
CA LEU A 20 13.58 -2.24 3.20
C LEU A 20 14.44 -0.98 3.39
N LEU A 21 15.67 -1.13 3.85
CA LEU A 21 16.61 -0.01 4.02
C LEU A 21 16.85 0.70 2.68
N ALA A 22 17.09 -0.05 1.62
CA ALA A 22 17.28 0.51 0.28
C ALA A 22 16.07 1.35 -0.19
N VAL A 23 14.85 0.87 0.06
CA VAL A 23 13.62 1.62 -0.25
C VAL A 23 13.53 2.90 0.56
N TRP A 24 13.84 2.87 1.86
CA TRP A 24 13.83 4.07 2.70
C TRP A 24 14.86 5.10 2.26
N VAL A 25 16.09 4.66 1.97
CA VAL A 25 17.17 5.55 1.49
C VAL A 25 16.80 6.15 0.13
N ALA A 26 16.31 5.35 -0.81
CA ALA A 26 15.87 5.84 -2.12
C ALA A 26 14.71 6.85 -2.00
N SER A 27 13.74 6.60 -1.11
CA SER A 27 12.63 7.51 -0.86
C SER A 27 13.10 8.83 -0.24
N ALA A 28 14.04 8.78 0.72
CA ALA A 28 14.63 9.97 1.33
C ALA A 28 15.43 10.79 0.31
N ALA A 29 16.20 10.14 -0.55
CA ALA A 29 16.95 10.80 -1.63
C ALA A 29 16.00 11.48 -2.63
N LEU A 30 14.90 10.83 -2.99
CA LEU A 30 13.90 11.40 -3.90
C LEU A 30 13.12 12.57 -3.26
N ALA A 31 12.87 12.54 -1.96
CA ALA A 31 12.20 13.62 -1.23
C ALA A 31 13.16 14.78 -0.86
N GLY A 32 14.47 14.53 -0.84
CA GLY A 32 15.50 15.49 -0.46
C GLY A 32 15.41 16.85 -1.16
N PRO A 33 15.27 16.90 -2.49
CA PRO A 33 15.14 18.17 -3.22
C PRO A 33 13.98 19.03 -2.71
N CYS A 34 12.84 18.43 -2.34
CA CYS A 34 11.72 19.18 -1.78
C CYS A 34 12.07 19.89 -0.47
N LEU A 35 12.93 19.29 0.36
CA LEU A 35 13.37 19.92 1.61
C LEU A 35 14.35 21.08 1.36
N VAL A 36 15.22 20.95 0.34
CA VAL A 36 16.27 21.93 0.05
C VAL A 36 15.71 23.14 -0.70
N PHE A 37 14.82 22.91 -1.67
CA PHE A 37 14.34 23.93 -2.61
C PHE A 37 12.92 24.44 -2.28
N SER A 38 12.30 24.00 -1.18
CA SER A 38 10.99 24.51 -0.75
C SER A 38 11.12 25.89 -0.15
N THR A 39 10.40 26.87 -0.71
CA THR A 39 10.34 28.25 -0.21
C THR A 39 8.92 28.75 -0.10
N THR A 40 8.72 29.83 0.65
CA THR A 40 7.42 30.47 0.82
C THR A 40 7.49 31.94 0.44
N VAL A 41 6.53 32.39 -0.37
CA VAL A 41 6.35 33.80 -0.71
C VAL A 41 5.00 34.29 -0.21
N THR A 42 5.01 35.46 0.43
CA THR A 42 3.77 36.16 0.79
C THR A 42 3.34 37.05 -0.36
N ARG A 43 2.13 36.81 -0.91
CA ARG A 43 1.50 37.69 -1.89
C ARG A 43 0.40 38.51 -1.23
N THR A 44 0.48 39.82 -1.37
CA THR A 44 -0.57 40.74 -0.95
C THR A 44 -1.48 41.02 -2.14
N TYR A 45 -2.78 40.75 -1.99
CA TYR A 45 -3.80 41.02 -3.00
C TYR A 45 -4.31 42.47 -2.88
N ALA A 46 -5.00 42.96 -3.93
CA ALA A 46 -5.50 44.33 -4.01
C ALA A 46 -6.46 44.72 -2.88
N GLY A 47 -7.01 43.75 -2.11
CA GLY A 47 -7.84 43.97 -0.93
C GLY A 47 -7.09 44.03 0.39
N GLY A 48 -5.73 44.00 0.38
CA GLY A 48 -4.91 43.94 1.60
C GLY A 48 -4.82 42.55 2.24
N GLU A 49 -5.41 41.54 1.64
CA GLU A 49 -5.29 40.15 2.10
C GLU A 49 -3.92 39.60 1.74
N GLU A 50 -3.23 39.00 2.72
CA GLU A 50 -1.94 38.33 2.53
C GLU A 50 -2.17 36.82 2.40
N SER A 51 -1.67 36.22 1.33
CA SER A 51 -1.64 34.78 1.14
C SER A 51 -0.21 34.28 1.07
N ARG A 52 0.11 33.24 1.84
CA ARG A 52 1.40 32.56 1.79
C ARG A 52 1.31 31.37 0.86
N ILE A 53 2.14 31.38 -0.18
CA ILE A 53 2.24 30.34 -1.19
C ILE A 53 3.56 29.62 -1.01
N CYS A 54 3.51 28.29 -0.87
CA CYS A 54 4.69 27.43 -0.84
C CYS A 54 4.92 26.83 -2.22
N PHE A 55 6.15 26.88 -2.71
CA PHE A 55 6.54 26.31 -4.01
C PHE A 55 8.00 25.87 -3.98
N LEU A 56 8.44 25.15 -5.03
CA LEU A 56 9.82 24.76 -5.21
C LEU A 56 10.54 25.80 -6.07
N GLU A 57 11.63 26.34 -5.55
CA GLU A 57 12.52 27.29 -6.25
C GLU A 57 13.83 26.59 -6.59
N TRP A 58 13.96 26.19 -7.85
CA TRP A 58 15.15 25.51 -8.33
C TRP A 58 16.25 26.49 -8.70
N PRO A 59 17.54 26.05 -8.77
CA PRO A 59 18.66 26.94 -9.13
C PRO A 59 18.54 27.56 -10.53
N ASP A 60 17.77 26.95 -11.43
CA ASP A 60 17.49 27.43 -12.80
C ASP A 60 16.18 28.21 -12.91
N GLY A 61 15.55 28.52 -11.78
CA GLY A 61 14.33 29.31 -11.71
C GLY A 61 13.14 28.54 -11.10
N HIS A 62 11.94 29.04 -11.34
CA HIS A 62 10.70 28.46 -10.85
C HIS A 62 9.81 27.99 -12.01
N TYR A 63 8.85 27.14 -11.67
CA TYR A 63 7.82 26.67 -12.60
C TYR A 63 7.10 27.85 -13.30
N PRO A 64 6.83 27.81 -14.61
CA PRO A 64 7.03 26.67 -15.55
C PRO A 64 8.37 26.72 -16.33
N GLN A 65 9.29 27.62 -16.03
CA GLN A 65 10.50 27.86 -16.83
C GLN A 65 11.68 26.94 -16.44
N SER A 66 11.64 26.34 -15.22
CA SER A 66 12.70 25.47 -14.73
C SER A 66 12.70 24.11 -15.42
N LEU A 67 13.78 23.81 -16.14
CA LEU A 67 14.01 22.49 -16.70
C LEU A 67 14.26 21.44 -15.59
N THR A 68 14.91 21.85 -14.51
CA THR A 68 15.19 20.99 -13.35
C THR A 68 13.90 20.53 -12.72
N ASP A 69 12.91 21.42 -12.58
CA ASP A 69 11.58 21.07 -12.08
C ASP A 69 10.89 20.00 -12.98
N TYR A 70 10.93 20.19 -14.29
CA TYR A 70 10.38 19.23 -15.24
C TYR A 70 11.06 17.86 -15.12
N VAL A 71 12.38 17.82 -15.15
CA VAL A 71 13.16 16.56 -15.05
C VAL A 71 12.85 15.88 -13.72
N TYR A 72 12.79 16.62 -12.62
CA TYR A 72 12.44 16.08 -11.31
C TYR A 72 11.04 15.45 -11.32
N ASN A 73 10.03 16.12 -11.87
CA ASN A 73 8.67 15.60 -11.95
C ASN A 73 8.58 14.35 -12.87
N VAL A 74 9.34 14.31 -13.96
CA VAL A 74 9.42 13.12 -14.84
C VAL A 74 10.09 11.95 -14.10
N VAL A 75 11.21 12.18 -13.41
CA VAL A 75 11.87 11.15 -12.60
C VAL A 75 10.95 10.67 -11.49
N PHE A 76 10.26 11.58 -10.83
CA PHE A 76 9.27 11.25 -9.79
C PHE A 76 8.14 10.39 -10.34
N LEU A 77 7.57 10.74 -11.50
CA LEU A 77 6.57 9.93 -12.22
C LEU A 77 7.12 8.52 -12.54
N CYS A 78 8.30 8.43 -13.11
CA CYS A 78 8.89 7.15 -13.49
C CYS A 78 9.14 6.25 -12.28
N VAL A 79 9.78 6.76 -11.25
CA VAL A 79 10.21 5.98 -10.08
C VAL A 79 9.06 5.63 -9.14
N THR A 80 8.14 6.57 -8.90
CA THR A 80 7.07 6.36 -7.90
C THR A 80 5.78 5.82 -8.49
N TYR A 81 5.57 5.93 -9.80
CA TYR A 81 4.34 5.51 -10.45
C TYR A 81 4.57 4.45 -11.53
N LEU A 82 5.31 4.75 -12.62
CA LEU A 82 5.43 3.82 -13.75
C LEU A 82 6.14 2.52 -13.39
N VAL A 83 7.28 2.59 -12.73
CA VAL A 83 8.04 1.39 -12.31
C VAL A 83 7.26 0.53 -11.33
N PRO A 84 6.69 1.02 -10.24
CA PRO A 84 5.87 0.21 -9.33
C PRO A 84 4.63 -0.40 -10.02
N VAL A 85 3.88 0.38 -10.80
CA VAL A 85 2.65 -0.10 -11.45
C VAL A 85 2.98 -1.21 -12.46
N THR A 86 4.00 -1.02 -13.31
CA THR A 86 4.41 -2.04 -14.29
C THR A 86 4.95 -3.29 -13.60
N ALA A 87 5.81 -3.14 -12.59
CA ALA A 87 6.33 -4.28 -11.83
C ALA A 87 5.20 -5.09 -11.17
N MET A 88 4.23 -4.40 -10.57
CA MET A 88 3.06 -5.06 -9.97
C MET A 88 2.16 -5.70 -11.02
N ALA A 89 1.90 -5.05 -12.15
CA ALA A 89 1.12 -5.62 -13.24
C ALA A 89 1.74 -6.92 -13.77
N VAL A 90 3.06 -6.93 -14.00
CA VAL A 90 3.80 -8.13 -14.41
C VAL A 90 3.73 -9.21 -13.34
N CYS A 91 4.02 -8.88 -12.08
CA CYS A 91 3.98 -9.86 -10.99
C CYS A 91 2.59 -10.49 -10.82
N TYR A 92 1.52 -9.69 -10.88
CA TYR A 92 0.15 -10.20 -10.72
C TYR A 92 -0.34 -10.91 -11.97
N GLY A 93 0.10 -10.49 -13.16
CA GLY A 93 -0.15 -11.22 -14.41
C GLY A 93 0.46 -12.62 -14.37
N LEU A 94 1.71 -12.76 -13.94
CA LEU A 94 2.37 -14.06 -13.76
C LEU A 94 1.68 -14.93 -12.70
N MET A 95 1.34 -14.34 -11.54
CA MET A 95 0.58 -15.06 -10.51
C MET A 95 -0.82 -15.47 -10.98
N GLY A 96 -1.47 -14.63 -11.77
CA GLY A 96 -2.75 -14.92 -12.40
C GLY A 96 -2.64 -16.12 -13.32
N ARG A 97 -1.71 -16.10 -14.26
CA ARG A 97 -1.48 -17.21 -15.18
C ARG A 97 -1.29 -18.54 -14.47
N GLU A 98 -0.50 -18.56 -13.40
CA GLU A 98 -0.27 -19.76 -12.59
C GLU A 98 -1.54 -20.24 -11.86
N LEU A 99 -2.30 -19.31 -11.27
CA LEU A 99 -3.48 -19.65 -10.46
C LEU A 99 -4.74 -19.98 -11.28
N TRP A 100 -4.87 -19.43 -12.51
CA TRP A 100 -6.01 -19.65 -13.39
C TRP A 100 -5.68 -20.59 -14.56
N GLY A 101 -4.38 -20.71 -14.93
CA GLY A 101 -3.90 -21.57 -16.00
C GLY A 101 -3.68 -23.04 -15.59
N ASP A 102 -3.69 -23.35 -14.30
CA ASP A 102 -3.47 -24.69 -13.77
C ASP A 102 -4.66 -25.63 -14.12
N ARG A 103 -4.55 -26.23 -15.30
CA ARG A 103 -5.37 -27.36 -15.75
C ARG A 103 -4.74 -28.67 -15.26
N GLY A 104 -4.50 -28.78 -13.94
CA GLY A 104 -3.93 -29.98 -13.37
C GLY A 104 -4.70 -31.23 -13.80
N ILE A 105 -3.98 -32.17 -14.43
CA ILE A 105 -4.49 -33.49 -14.76
C ILE A 105 -4.68 -34.24 -13.45
N GLY A 106 -5.95 -34.47 -13.08
CA GLY A 106 -6.31 -35.20 -11.87
C GLY A 106 -7.31 -34.45 -10.97
N GLU A 107 -8.04 -35.21 -10.19
CA GLU A 107 -9.05 -34.71 -9.24
C GLU A 107 -8.35 -33.95 -8.09
N LYS A 108 -8.55 -32.62 -8.01
CA LYS A 108 -8.01 -31.81 -6.92
C LYS A 108 -8.74 -32.15 -5.64
N THR A 109 -8.02 -32.52 -4.60
CA THR A 109 -8.58 -32.72 -3.26
C THR A 109 -9.27 -31.43 -2.80
N ALA A 110 -10.38 -31.54 -2.07
CA ALA A 110 -11.13 -30.39 -1.53
C ALA A 110 -10.22 -29.35 -0.83
N ARG A 111 -9.20 -29.83 -0.13
CA ARG A 111 -8.19 -29.03 0.55
C ARG A 111 -7.29 -28.21 -0.40
N GLN A 112 -6.92 -28.79 -1.54
CA GLN A 112 -6.15 -28.10 -2.58
C GLN A 112 -7.00 -27.01 -3.24
N GLN A 113 -8.28 -27.29 -3.51
CA GLN A 113 -9.21 -26.31 -4.06
C GLN A 113 -9.42 -25.12 -3.12
N GLU A 114 -9.57 -25.36 -1.82
CA GLU A 114 -9.68 -24.29 -0.81
C GLU A 114 -8.42 -23.44 -0.72
N ALA A 115 -7.24 -24.03 -0.76
CA ALA A 115 -5.97 -23.34 -0.78
C ALA A 115 -5.82 -22.43 -2.03
N VAL A 116 -6.19 -22.92 -3.20
CA VAL A 116 -6.17 -22.14 -4.46
C VAL A 116 -7.18 -20.99 -4.38
N ARG A 117 -8.40 -21.25 -3.89
CA ARG A 117 -9.43 -20.21 -3.71
C ARG A 117 -8.96 -19.09 -2.78
N SER A 118 -8.30 -19.44 -1.69
CA SER A 118 -7.72 -18.48 -0.75
C SER A 118 -6.63 -17.61 -1.41
N LYS A 119 -5.72 -18.24 -2.18
CA LYS A 119 -4.68 -17.51 -2.95
C LYS A 119 -5.29 -16.58 -3.99
N ARG A 120 -6.30 -17.02 -4.75
CA ARG A 120 -7.01 -16.17 -5.73
C ARG A 120 -7.66 -14.94 -5.07
N LYS A 121 -8.23 -15.09 -3.87
CA LYS A 121 -8.80 -13.97 -3.11
C LYS A 121 -7.73 -12.91 -2.78
N VAL A 122 -6.55 -13.35 -2.33
CA VAL A 122 -5.43 -12.43 -2.04
C VAL A 122 -4.95 -11.71 -3.30
N VAL A 123 -4.78 -12.41 -4.42
CA VAL A 123 -4.35 -11.79 -5.68
C VAL A 123 -5.37 -10.75 -6.16
N ARG A 124 -6.68 -11.05 -6.11
CA ARG A 124 -7.72 -10.05 -6.45
C ARG A 124 -7.64 -8.80 -5.58
N MET A 125 -7.43 -8.98 -4.27
CA MET A 125 -7.25 -7.85 -3.35
C MET A 125 -6.06 -6.98 -3.75
N LEU A 126 -4.93 -7.60 -4.07
CA LEU A 126 -3.71 -6.88 -4.46
C LEU A 126 -3.89 -6.16 -5.81
N VAL A 127 -4.56 -6.78 -6.78
CA VAL A 127 -4.89 -6.14 -8.06
C VAL A 127 -5.78 -4.91 -7.84
N LEU A 128 -6.78 -5.00 -6.96
CA LEU A 128 -7.66 -3.88 -6.62
C LEU A 128 -6.88 -2.72 -6.00
N VAL A 129 -5.98 -3.01 -5.05
CA VAL A 129 -5.11 -1.98 -4.43
C VAL A 129 -4.28 -1.24 -5.48
N VAL A 130 -3.69 -1.99 -6.42
CA VAL A 130 -2.88 -1.39 -7.50
C VAL A 130 -3.74 -0.57 -8.47
N ALA A 131 -4.92 -1.06 -8.83
CA ALA A 131 -5.84 -0.33 -9.71
C ALA A 131 -6.27 1.01 -9.08
N ILE A 132 -6.59 1.00 -7.79
CA ILE A 132 -6.94 2.23 -7.05
C ILE A 132 -5.73 3.17 -6.95
N PHE A 133 -4.56 2.63 -6.60
CA PHE A 133 -3.32 3.42 -6.59
C PHE A 133 -3.07 4.09 -7.94
N ALA A 134 -3.12 3.32 -9.03
CA ALA A 134 -2.91 3.84 -10.38
C ALA A 134 -3.93 4.93 -10.74
N SER A 135 -5.20 4.71 -10.43
CA SER A 135 -6.27 5.67 -10.74
C SER A 135 -6.19 6.96 -9.90
N CYS A 136 -5.78 6.87 -8.64
CA CYS A 136 -5.68 8.03 -7.75
C CYS A 136 -4.46 8.91 -8.07
N TRP A 137 -3.32 8.32 -8.46
CA TRP A 137 -2.10 9.06 -8.71
C TRP A 137 -1.95 9.55 -10.14
N LEU A 138 -2.60 8.90 -11.12
CA LEU A 138 -2.52 9.28 -12.53
C LEU A 138 -2.88 10.76 -12.79
N PRO A 139 -4.00 11.30 -12.28
CA PRO A 139 -4.35 12.69 -12.54
C PRO A 139 -3.32 13.69 -12.02
N TYR A 140 -2.73 13.42 -10.85
CA TYR A 140 -1.68 14.25 -10.27
C TYR A 140 -0.44 14.31 -11.17
N HIS A 141 0.05 13.18 -11.62
CA HIS A 141 1.22 13.13 -12.51
C HIS A 141 0.92 13.70 -13.91
N ALA A 142 -0.26 13.41 -14.47
CA ALA A 142 -0.69 13.94 -15.75
C ALA A 142 -0.79 15.47 -15.72
N TYR A 143 -1.27 16.03 -14.61
CA TYR A 143 -1.35 17.47 -14.42
C TYR A 143 0.00 18.16 -14.57
N PHE A 144 1.05 17.69 -13.89
CA PHE A 144 2.37 18.31 -13.95
C PHE A 144 2.97 18.24 -15.37
N ILE A 145 2.86 17.12 -16.04
CA ILE A 145 3.37 16.97 -17.41
C ILE A 145 2.60 17.89 -18.37
N TYR A 146 1.26 17.91 -18.26
CA TYR A 146 0.43 18.74 -19.14
C TYR A 146 0.66 20.24 -18.90
N ALA A 147 0.69 20.68 -17.64
CA ALA A 147 0.84 22.07 -17.30
C ALA A 147 2.24 22.64 -17.65
N TYR A 148 3.28 21.80 -17.73
CA TYR A 148 4.60 22.20 -18.22
C TYR A 148 4.56 22.48 -19.74
N HIS A 149 3.82 21.72 -20.52
CA HIS A 149 3.73 21.89 -21.97
C HIS A 149 2.74 22.99 -22.40
N ASP A 150 1.80 23.36 -21.54
CA ASP A 150 0.83 24.40 -21.81
C ASP A 150 0.78 25.44 -20.67
N PRO A 151 1.59 26.51 -20.76
CA PRO A 151 1.64 27.56 -19.77
C PRO A 151 0.30 28.32 -19.59
N ALA A 152 -0.57 28.31 -20.61
CA ALA A 152 -1.89 28.95 -20.52
C ALA A 152 -2.78 28.27 -19.47
N VAL A 153 -2.66 26.97 -19.34
CA VAL A 153 -3.34 26.20 -18.30
C VAL A 153 -2.83 26.58 -16.92
N ALA A 154 -1.51 26.72 -16.77
CA ALA A 154 -0.89 27.09 -15.50
C ALA A 154 -1.34 28.47 -14.98
N SER A 155 -1.69 29.40 -15.86
CA SER A 155 -2.14 30.75 -15.52
C SER A 155 -3.68 30.86 -15.32
N SER A 156 -4.44 29.78 -15.56
CA SER A 156 -5.89 29.78 -15.43
C SER A 156 -6.34 29.86 -13.97
N TRP A 157 -7.41 30.62 -13.69
CA TRP A 157 -7.92 30.83 -12.33
C TRP A 157 -8.39 29.54 -11.62
N TYR A 158 -8.83 28.52 -12.37
CA TYR A 158 -9.35 27.25 -11.83
C TYR A 158 -8.24 26.23 -11.56
N VAL A 159 -7.02 26.45 -12.08
CA VAL A 159 -5.93 25.45 -12.03
C VAL A 159 -5.52 25.10 -10.61
N GLN A 160 -5.55 26.05 -9.70
CA GLN A 160 -5.23 25.83 -8.30
C GLN A 160 -6.21 24.85 -7.64
N HIS A 161 -7.51 24.98 -7.95
CA HIS A 161 -8.54 24.07 -7.43
C HIS A 161 -8.42 22.68 -8.05
N LEU A 162 -8.09 22.61 -9.34
CA LEU A 162 -7.87 21.35 -10.03
C LEU A 162 -6.67 20.60 -9.45
N TYR A 163 -5.53 21.29 -9.27
CA TYR A 163 -4.35 20.74 -8.62
C TYR A 163 -4.66 20.22 -7.23
N LEU A 164 -5.36 21.02 -6.41
CA LEU A 164 -5.74 20.63 -5.06
C LEU A 164 -6.64 19.41 -5.05
N GLY A 165 -7.59 19.31 -5.99
CA GLY A 165 -8.45 18.14 -6.16
C GLY A 165 -7.66 16.88 -6.50
N PHE A 166 -6.70 16.94 -7.42
CA PHE A 166 -5.84 15.81 -7.78
C PHE A 166 -4.90 15.42 -6.64
N TYR A 167 -4.37 16.40 -5.91
CA TYR A 167 -3.56 16.16 -4.72
C TYR A 167 -4.35 15.42 -3.64
N TRP A 168 -5.59 15.88 -3.33
CA TRP A 168 -6.47 15.22 -2.38
C TRP A 168 -6.84 13.79 -2.82
N LEU A 169 -7.10 13.58 -4.11
CA LEU A 169 -7.38 12.25 -4.65
C LEU A 169 -6.17 11.31 -4.45
N ALA A 170 -4.96 11.78 -4.74
CA ALA A 170 -3.74 11.01 -4.54
C ALA A 170 -3.52 10.67 -3.05
N MET A 171 -3.72 11.62 -2.15
CA MET A 171 -3.59 11.40 -0.69
C MET A 171 -4.68 10.49 -0.14
N ALA A 172 -5.92 10.58 -0.64
CA ALA A 172 -7.04 9.72 -0.24
C ALA A 172 -6.77 8.23 -0.49
N ASN A 173 -5.91 7.89 -1.46
CA ASN A 173 -5.45 6.51 -1.69
C ASN A 173 -4.92 5.84 -0.41
N ALA A 174 -4.22 6.56 0.45
CA ALA A 174 -3.69 6.02 1.70
C ALA A 174 -4.81 5.55 2.65
N GLY A 175 -5.91 6.30 2.71
CA GLY A 175 -7.09 5.97 3.54
C GLY A 175 -7.91 4.80 3.00
N VAL A 176 -7.89 4.55 1.70
CA VAL A 176 -8.65 3.46 1.06
C VAL A 176 -8.04 2.09 1.36
N ASN A 177 -6.72 1.99 1.48
CA ASN A 177 -6.01 0.72 1.71
C ASN A 177 -6.49 -0.03 2.96
N PRO A 178 -6.64 0.58 4.16
CA PRO A 178 -7.19 -0.10 5.33
C PRO A 178 -8.60 -0.64 5.12
N ALA A 179 -9.46 0.09 4.39
CA ALA A 179 -10.83 -0.34 4.08
C ALA A 179 -10.84 -1.59 3.18
N ILE A 180 -10.00 -1.62 2.15
CA ILE A 180 -9.86 -2.79 1.27
C ILE A 180 -9.40 -4.02 2.07
N TYR A 181 -8.38 -3.85 2.92
CA TYR A 181 -7.89 -4.95 3.76
C TYR A 181 -8.94 -5.44 4.76
N TYR A 182 -9.72 -4.55 5.33
CA TYR A 182 -10.82 -4.89 6.24
C TYR A 182 -11.90 -5.72 5.52
N TRP A 183 -12.28 -5.35 4.31
CA TRP A 183 -13.33 -6.05 3.58
C TRP A 183 -12.85 -7.37 2.98
N MET A 184 -11.66 -7.42 2.43
CA MET A 184 -11.20 -8.56 1.66
C MET A 184 -10.40 -9.58 2.47
N ASN A 185 -9.81 -9.18 3.61
CA ASN A 185 -8.97 -10.05 4.43
C ASN A 185 -9.59 -10.31 5.80
N ASN A 186 -10.18 -11.50 5.99
CA ASN A 186 -10.82 -11.88 7.26
C ASN A 186 -9.87 -11.85 8.47
N ARG A 187 -8.57 -12.18 8.28
CA ARG A 187 -7.58 -12.11 9.35
C ARG A 187 -7.32 -10.66 9.76
N PHE A 188 -7.15 -9.78 8.78
CA PHE A 188 -6.96 -8.35 9.05
C PHE A 188 -8.18 -7.75 9.75
N ARG A 189 -9.38 -8.10 9.31
CA ARG A 189 -10.64 -7.66 9.96
C ARG A 189 -10.70 -8.03 11.44
N LEU A 190 -10.30 -9.25 11.80
CA LEU A 190 -10.25 -9.71 13.18
C LEU A 190 -9.24 -8.92 14.02
N TYR A 191 -8.03 -8.68 13.48
CA TYR A 191 -7.03 -7.87 14.18
C TYR A 191 -7.45 -6.42 14.33
N PHE A 192 -8.05 -5.84 13.30
CA PHE A 192 -8.55 -4.47 13.31
C PHE A 192 -9.70 -4.29 14.33
N GLN A 193 -10.64 -5.21 14.35
CA GLN A 193 -11.70 -5.22 15.36
C GLN A 193 -11.15 -5.34 16.79
N ARG A 194 -10.15 -6.18 17.00
CA ARG A 194 -9.48 -6.31 18.32
C ARG A 194 -8.77 -5.02 18.72
N ALA A 195 -8.10 -4.36 17.79
CA ALA A 195 -7.43 -3.09 18.07
C ALA A 195 -8.44 -2.00 18.43
N LEU A 196 -9.54 -1.88 17.69
CA LEU A 196 -10.62 -0.94 18.00
C LEU A 196 -11.30 -1.25 19.34
N CYS A 197 -11.59 -2.54 19.63
CA CYS A 197 -12.17 -2.93 20.90
C CYS A 197 -11.26 -2.65 22.11
N ARG A 198 -9.94 -2.68 21.92
CA ARG A 198 -9.00 -2.28 22.99
C ARG A 198 -9.01 -0.78 23.26
N LEU A 199 -9.27 0.02 22.24
CA LEU A 199 -9.39 1.48 22.35
C LEU A 199 -10.74 1.89 23.00
N CYS A 200 -11.81 1.11 22.76
CA CYS A 200 -13.11 1.31 23.42
C CYS A 200 -13.19 0.40 24.66
N CYS A 201 -12.96 0.92 25.84
CA CYS A 201 -12.98 0.19 27.13
C CYS A 201 -14.24 -0.66 27.38
N SER A 202 -15.33 -0.46 26.65
CA SER A 202 -16.59 -1.21 26.76
C SER A 202 -16.57 -2.60 26.11
N CYS A 203 -15.61 -2.92 25.26
CA CYS A 203 -15.56 -4.18 24.50
C CYS A 203 -14.58 -5.23 25.04
N ALA A 204 -13.90 -4.97 26.15
CA ALA A 204 -12.86 -5.87 26.68
C ALA A 204 -13.38 -7.26 27.07
N THR A 205 -14.62 -7.36 27.56
CA THR A 205 -15.28 -8.63 27.93
C THR A 205 -15.69 -9.46 26.72
N ALA A 206 -16.20 -8.84 25.65
CA ALA A 206 -16.59 -9.54 24.42
C ALA A 206 -15.37 -10.07 23.62
N SER A 207 -14.22 -9.39 23.72
CA SER A 207 -12.96 -9.82 23.12
C SER A 207 -12.41 -11.10 23.74
N LYS A 208 -12.41 -11.20 25.08
CA LYS A 208 -11.98 -12.41 25.80
C LYS A 208 -12.83 -13.64 25.46
N GLN A 209 -14.14 -13.46 25.35
CA GLN A 209 -15.06 -14.55 25.03
C GLN A 209 -14.89 -15.07 23.60
N ARG A 210 -14.60 -14.17 22.63
CA ARG A 210 -14.28 -14.54 21.24
C ARG A 210 -12.90 -15.20 21.10
N GLU A 211 -11.91 -14.81 21.91
CA GLU A 211 -10.60 -15.47 21.96
C GLU A 211 -10.71 -16.92 22.49
N ALA A 212 -11.53 -17.12 23.51
CA ALA A 212 -11.81 -18.45 24.04
C ALA A 212 -12.52 -19.35 23.01
N GLN A 213 -13.51 -18.83 22.28
CA GLN A 213 -14.18 -19.55 21.20
C GLN A 213 -13.28 -19.86 20.00
N MET A 214 -12.39 -18.94 19.60
CA MET A 214 -11.41 -19.20 18.54
C MET A 214 -10.34 -20.18 18.96
N GLY A 215 -9.89 -20.15 20.22
CA GLY A 215 -9.02 -21.17 20.79
C GLY A 215 -9.66 -22.54 20.71
N LEU A 216 -10.92 -22.67 21.12
CA LEU A 216 -11.67 -23.92 21.05
C LEU A 216 -11.87 -24.42 19.60
N THR A 217 -12.09 -23.54 18.63
CA THR A 217 -12.24 -23.90 17.21
C THR A 217 -10.89 -24.32 16.61
N TYR A 218 -9.79 -23.72 17.03
CA TYR A 218 -8.44 -24.10 16.63
C TYR A 218 -8.04 -25.48 17.18
N PHE A 219 -8.41 -25.79 18.42
CA PHE A 219 -8.20 -27.11 19.02
C PHE A 219 -9.10 -28.20 18.42
N ARG A 220 -10.30 -27.85 17.97
CA ARG A 220 -11.25 -28.78 17.38
C ARG A 220 -10.90 -29.14 15.93
N ASN A 221 -10.29 -28.22 15.18
CA ASN A 221 -9.81 -28.40 13.81
C ASN A 221 -8.39 -27.84 13.64
N PRO A 222 -7.34 -28.52 14.15
CA PRO A 222 -5.97 -28.03 14.00
C PRO A 222 -5.60 -28.09 12.50
N PRO A 223 -5.03 -26.98 11.94
CA PRO A 223 -4.39 -27.08 10.64
C PRO A 223 -3.20 -28.04 10.80
N HIS A 224 -3.16 -29.10 10.00
CA HIS A 224 -2.05 -30.05 9.99
C HIS A 224 -0.75 -29.32 9.62
N SER A 225 0.07 -28.98 10.60
CA SER A 225 1.47 -28.61 10.42
C SER A 225 2.28 -29.05 11.64
N ASN A 226 3.36 -29.74 11.37
CA ASN A 226 4.48 -30.19 12.21
C ASN A 226 4.25 -30.28 13.73
N SER A 227 4.42 -31.49 14.24
CA SER A 227 4.23 -31.93 15.63
C SER A 227 4.88 -31.08 16.72
N GLU A 228 5.96 -30.37 16.42
CA GLU A 228 6.74 -29.58 17.39
C GLU A 228 6.10 -28.25 17.77
N THR A 229 5.53 -27.52 16.81
CA THR A 229 4.87 -26.23 17.06
C THR A 229 3.56 -26.40 17.83
N THR A 230 2.86 -27.50 17.58
CA THR A 230 1.62 -27.86 18.30
C THR A 230 1.89 -28.24 19.76
N ARG A 231 3.03 -28.89 20.02
CA ARG A 231 3.46 -29.28 21.36
C ARG A 231 3.85 -28.08 22.22
N ARG A 232 4.56 -27.09 21.66
CA ARG A 232 4.92 -25.84 22.36
C ARG A 232 3.70 -24.98 22.68
N MET A 233 2.71 -24.88 21.77
CA MET A 233 1.49 -24.14 22.03
C MET A 233 0.61 -24.80 23.10
N ARG A 234 0.51 -26.14 23.13
CA ARG A 234 -0.20 -26.87 24.20
C ARG A 234 0.40 -26.60 25.58
N ALA A 235 1.71 -26.57 25.70
CA ALA A 235 2.40 -26.27 26.95
C ALA A 235 2.13 -24.84 27.45
N SER A 236 2.08 -23.87 26.55
CA SER A 236 1.81 -22.46 26.90
C SER A 236 0.37 -22.22 27.38
N TYR A 237 -0.62 -22.93 26.80
CA TYR A 237 -2.03 -22.80 27.23
C TYR A 237 -2.35 -23.58 28.51
N ALA A 238 -1.63 -24.64 28.82
CA ALA A 238 -1.80 -25.37 30.09
C ALA A 238 -1.34 -24.55 31.29
N VAL A 239 -0.31 -23.71 31.14
CA VAL A 239 0.22 -22.83 32.20
C VAL A 239 -0.73 -21.64 32.50
N THR A 240 -1.49 -21.16 31.51
CA THR A 240 -2.44 -20.05 31.70
C THR A 240 -3.82 -20.47 32.21
N ALA A 241 -4.14 -21.75 32.17
CA ALA A 241 -5.43 -22.27 32.68
C ALA A 241 -5.39 -22.64 34.18
N THR A 242 -4.21 -22.64 34.80
CA THR A 242 -3.99 -22.98 36.23
C THR A 242 -3.55 -21.78 37.08
N ALA A 243 -3.56 -20.58 36.52
CA ALA A 243 -3.36 -19.30 37.22
C ALA A 243 -4.64 -18.43 37.13
#